data_7508ae883ec9b9586ad6215282f2dd0c
#
_entry.id   7508ae883ec9b9586ad6215282f2dd0c
#
_cell.length_a   1.000
_cell.length_b   1.000
_cell.length_c   1.000
_cell.angle_alpha   90.00
_cell.angle_beta   90.00
_cell.angle_gamma   90.00
#
_symmetry.space_group_name_H-M   'P 1'
#
loop_
_entity.id
_entity.type
_entity.pdbx_description
1 polymer ?
#
loop_
_entity_poly.entity_id
_entity_poly.type
_entity_poly.pdbx_seq_one_letter_code
_entity_poly.pdbx_strand_id
1 'polypeptide(L)'
;MIERFISEVPRRIWGEKAPHRSRFGEAEFNVASWIRFEHSRGPLKLMIHHEDEAGEHLEVVDSTGAPGDGNALLSGVVRVRFTGKVKAMRVLLGVSDPEVIWSVDELYVQRRGTPVARENKLISGF
;
A
#
# COMPACT_ATOMS: atom_id res chain seq x y z
N MET A 1 12.58 12.67 0.49
CA MET A 1 11.19 12.53 0.06
C MET A 1 10.28 12.65 1.25
N ILE A 2 9.20 13.36 1.09
CA ILE A 2 8.27 13.60 2.17
C ILE A 2 7.11 12.63 2.04
N GLU A 3 6.73 12.01 3.14
CA GLU A 3 5.64 11.03 3.14
C GLU A 3 4.35 11.72 3.58
N ARG A 4 3.31 11.57 2.78
CA ARG A 4 2.01 12.15 3.08
C ARG A 4 1.01 11.03 3.28
N PHE A 5 0.23 11.13 4.33
CA PHE A 5 -0.76 10.10 4.65
C PHE A 5 -1.92 10.12 3.66
N ILE A 6 -2.28 8.96 3.14
CA ILE A 6 -3.46 8.83 2.32
C ILE A 6 -4.57 8.15 3.11
N SER A 7 -4.32 6.99 3.63
CA SER A 7 -5.37 6.21 4.29
C SER A 7 -4.83 5.10 5.15
N GLU A 8 -5.56 4.74 6.18
CA GLU A 8 -5.30 3.50 6.89
C GLU A 8 -5.80 2.37 6.00
N VAL A 9 -5.16 1.23 6.07
CA VAL A 9 -5.68 0.03 5.44
C VAL A 9 -6.45 -0.73 6.51
N PRO A 10 -7.74 -0.97 6.31
CA PRO A 10 -8.53 -1.65 7.35
C PRO A 10 -8.00 -3.04 7.67
N ARG A 11 -8.09 -3.39 8.94
CA ARG A 11 -7.63 -4.69 9.38
C ARG A 11 -8.24 -5.84 8.59
N ARG A 12 -9.47 -5.71 8.19
CA ARG A 12 -10.12 -6.78 7.42
C ARG A 12 -9.43 -7.08 6.09
N ILE A 13 -8.60 -6.16 5.59
CA ILE A 13 -7.88 -6.37 4.35
C ILE A 13 -6.54 -7.06 4.60
N TRP A 14 -5.74 -6.56 5.54
CA TRP A 14 -4.47 -7.16 5.81
C TRP A 14 -4.54 -8.21 6.89
N GLY A 15 -5.53 -8.10 7.65
CA GLY A 15 -5.77 -8.59 8.89
C GLY A 15 -5.58 -9.88 9.34
N GLU A 16 -5.09 -10.65 8.66
CA GLU A 16 -4.93 -11.81 9.26
C GLU A 16 -3.71 -11.96 10.00
N LYS A 17 -3.64 -12.86 10.78
CA LYS A 17 -2.57 -13.09 11.60
C LYS A 17 -1.61 -14.00 10.94
N ALA A 18 -0.38 -13.95 11.25
CA ALA A 18 0.58 -14.95 10.89
C ALA A 18 0.14 -16.26 11.49
N PRO A 19 0.46 -17.38 10.86
CA PRO A 19 0.15 -18.67 11.45
C PRO A 19 0.73 -18.73 12.84
N HIS A 20 -0.05 -19.27 13.78
CA HIS A 20 0.36 -19.18 15.15
C HIS A 20 1.65 -19.87 15.45
N ARG A 21 2.16 -20.66 14.61
CA ARG A 21 3.42 -21.28 14.89
C ARG A 21 4.55 -20.61 14.20
N SER A 22 4.29 -19.51 13.50
CA SER A 22 5.31 -18.81 12.78
C SER A 22 5.39 -17.39 13.25
N ARG A 23 6.59 -16.89 13.39
CA ARG A 23 6.79 -15.50 13.72
C ARG A 23 6.87 -14.68 12.45
N PHE A 24 6.88 -15.31 11.28
CA PHE A 24 7.06 -14.61 10.05
C PHE A 24 5.89 -14.88 9.13
N GLY A 25 5.50 -13.90 8.40
CA GLY A 25 4.44 -14.04 7.42
C GLY A 25 4.71 -13.21 6.20
N GLU A 26 3.87 -13.41 5.19
CA GLU A 26 4.01 -12.70 3.95
C GLU A 26 2.66 -12.62 3.31
N ALA A 27 2.36 -11.48 2.72
CA ALA A 27 1.12 -11.30 1.97
C ALA A 27 1.37 -10.39 0.79
N GLU A 28 0.60 -10.55 -0.26
CA GLU A 28 0.68 -9.67 -1.41
C GLU A 28 -0.58 -8.85 -1.51
N PHE A 29 -0.42 -7.60 -1.91
CA PHE A 29 -1.54 -6.71 -2.06
C PHE A 29 -1.49 -6.06 -3.44
N ASN A 30 -2.67 -5.92 -4.06
CA ASN A 30 -2.82 -5.08 -5.21
C ASN A 30 -3.19 -3.72 -4.67
N VAL A 31 -2.45 -2.71 -5.05
CA VAL A 31 -2.71 -1.34 -4.60
C VAL A 31 -2.77 -0.46 -5.82
N ALA A 32 -3.79 0.36 -5.92
CA ALA A 32 -3.93 1.28 -7.04
C ALA A 32 -4.57 2.57 -6.55
N SER A 33 -4.11 3.67 -7.07
CA SER A 33 -4.68 4.96 -6.72
C SER A 33 -4.58 5.92 -7.88
N TRP A 34 -5.67 6.66 -8.13
CA TRP A 34 -5.63 7.78 -9.04
C TRP A 34 -5.29 9.02 -8.20
N ILE A 35 -4.19 9.66 -8.55
CA ILE A 35 -3.71 10.85 -7.85
C ILE A 35 -3.84 12.04 -8.80
N ARG A 36 -4.50 13.08 -8.36
CA ARG A 36 -4.55 14.35 -9.07
C ARG A 36 -3.51 15.26 -8.42
N PHE A 37 -2.75 15.97 -9.21
CA PHE A 37 -1.70 16.80 -8.68
C PHE A 37 -1.55 18.10 -9.46
N GLU A 38 -1.05 19.12 -8.77
CA GLU A 38 -0.74 20.40 -9.38
C GLU A 38 0.61 20.87 -8.86
N HIS A 39 1.36 21.48 -9.73
CA HIS A 39 2.67 22.05 -9.39
C HIS A 39 3.67 20.99 -8.92
N SER A 40 3.59 19.83 -9.49
CA SER A 40 4.53 18.78 -9.14
C SER A 40 5.86 19.02 -9.83
N ARG A 41 6.95 18.97 -9.09
CA ARG A 41 8.28 19.18 -9.64
C ARG A 41 9.13 17.91 -9.61
N GLY A 42 8.61 16.84 -9.18
CA GLY A 42 9.39 15.62 -9.08
C GLY A 42 8.50 14.42 -8.96
N PRO A 43 9.09 13.28 -8.70
CA PRO A 43 8.34 12.05 -8.70
C PRO A 43 7.34 11.97 -7.55
N LEU A 44 6.28 11.23 -7.82
CA LEU A 44 5.33 10.82 -6.80
C LEU A 44 5.45 9.32 -6.64
N LYS A 45 5.39 8.83 -5.41
CA LYS A 45 5.48 7.40 -5.14
C LYS A 45 4.33 6.97 -4.28
N LEU A 46 3.68 5.90 -4.68
CA LEU A 46 2.65 5.28 -3.85
C LEU A 46 3.32 4.22 -3.01
N MET A 47 3.08 4.22 -1.72
CA MET A 47 3.80 3.36 -0.79
C MET A 47 2.87 2.72 0.21
N ILE A 48 3.27 1.56 0.70
CA ILE A 48 2.63 0.91 1.83
C ILE A 48 3.59 0.97 3.01
N HIS A 49 3.09 1.45 4.12
CA HIS A 49 3.82 1.47 5.37
C HIS A 49 3.14 0.48 6.30
N HIS A 50 3.90 -0.35 6.96
CA HIS A 50 3.32 -1.21 7.98
C HIS A 50 4.20 -1.27 9.21
N GLU A 51 3.58 -1.60 10.32
CA GLU A 51 4.27 -1.73 11.58
C GLU A 51 4.00 -3.12 12.12
N ASP A 52 5.02 -3.82 12.53
CA ASP A 52 4.91 -5.15 13.13
C ASP A 52 5.82 -5.23 14.36
N GLU A 53 6.08 -6.43 14.84
CA GLU A 53 6.91 -6.58 16.04
C GLU A 53 8.37 -6.25 15.80
N ALA A 54 8.82 -6.24 14.57
CA ALA A 54 10.18 -5.86 14.24
C ALA A 54 10.34 -4.36 13.98
N GLY A 55 9.25 -3.62 13.94
CA GLY A 55 9.30 -2.16 13.74
C GLY A 55 8.52 -1.73 12.53
N GLU A 56 8.94 -0.61 11.95
CA GLU A 56 8.24 0.00 10.84
C GLU A 56 8.92 -0.33 9.53
N HIS A 57 8.14 -0.57 8.50
CA HIS A 57 8.63 -0.93 7.18
C HIS A 57 7.89 -0.16 6.11
N LEU A 58 8.59 0.10 5.01
CA LEU A 58 8.02 0.88 3.92
C LEU A 58 8.33 0.19 2.60
N GLU A 59 7.31 0.00 1.76
CA GLU A 59 7.47 -0.63 0.46
C GLU A 59 6.89 0.29 -0.61
N VAL A 60 7.60 0.45 -1.70
CA VAL A 60 7.11 1.25 -2.81
C VAL A 60 6.24 0.38 -3.70
N VAL A 61 5.03 0.85 -3.97
CA VAL A 61 4.13 0.16 -4.87
C VAL A 61 4.40 0.57 -6.31
N ASP A 62 4.51 1.85 -6.55
CA ASP A 62 4.71 2.39 -7.90
C ASP A 62 5.20 3.83 -7.80
N SER A 63 5.80 4.32 -8.86
CA SER A 63 6.23 5.71 -8.89
C SER A 63 6.09 6.28 -10.29
N THR A 64 6.01 7.60 -10.37
CA THR A 64 5.92 8.30 -11.64
C THR A 64 6.65 9.63 -11.56
N GLY A 65 7.13 10.10 -12.67
CA GLY A 65 7.76 11.41 -12.75
C GLY A 65 6.78 12.56 -12.62
N ALA A 66 5.58 12.39 -13.07
CA ALA A 66 4.45 13.31 -12.89
C ALA A 66 4.79 14.78 -12.75
N PRO A 67 5.42 15.41 -13.73
CA PRO A 67 5.73 16.82 -13.60
C PRO A 67 4.51 17.67 -13.94
N GLY A 68 4.41 18.83 -13.32
CA GLY A 68 3.37 19.81 -13.64
C GLY A 68 2.03 19.50 -13.00
N ASP A 69 0.97 19.63 -13.79
CA ASP A 69 -0.39 19.40 -13.35
C ASP A 69 -0.95 18.19 -14.09
N GLY A 70 -1.75 17.42 -13.43
CA GLY A 70 -2.38 16.28 -14.10
C GLY A 70 -2.90 15.23 -13.18
N ASN A 71 -3.07 14.03 -13.73
CA ASN A 71 -3.50 12.87 -13.00
C ASN A 71 -2.54 11.74 -13.29
N ALA A 72 -2.36 10.86 -12.35
CA ALA A 72 -1.58 9.65 -12.58
C ALA A 72 -2.24 8.47 -11.88
N LEU A 73 -2.24 7.34 -12.56
CA LEU A 73 -2.62 6.09 -11.94
C LEU A 73 -1.34 5.43 -11.46
N LEU A 74 -1.23 5.24 -10.17
CA LEU A 74 -0.11 4.51 -9.58
C LEU A 74 -0.66 3.17 -9.12
N SER A 75 -0.08 2.08 -9.57
CA SER A 75 -0.60 0.76 -9.23
C SER A 75 0.48 -0.30 -9.28
N GLY A 76 0.32 -1.30 -8.48
CA GLY A 76 1.25 -2.42 -8.50
C GLY A 76 0.88 -3.47 -7.49
N VAL A 77 1.67 -4.52 -7.48
CA VAL A 77 1.55 -5.58 -6.50
C VAL A 77 2.73 -5.41 -5.56
N VAL A 78 2.45 -5.36 -4.28
CA VAL A 78 3.50 -5.26 -3.29
C VAL A 78 3.47 -6.48 -2.41
N ARG A 79 4.64 -7.01 -2.11
CA ARG A 79 4.78 -8.14 -1.19
C ARG A 79 5.22 -7.57 0.15
N VAL A 80 4.42 -7.80 1.15
CA VAL A 80 4.70 -7.33 2.49
C VAL A 80 5.12 -8.51 3.34
N ARG A 81 6.28 -8.41 3.95
CA ARG A 81 6.77 -9.42 4.87
C ARG A 81 6.64 -8.87 6.27
N PHE A 82 6.15 -9.67 7.18
CA PHE A 82 5.97 -9.21 8.53
C PHE A 82 6.49 -10.21 9.54
N THR A 83 6.92 -9.69 10.69
CA THR A 83 7.43 -10.46 11.79
C THR A 83 6.43 -10.34 12.92
N GLY A 84 5.87 -11.47 13.33
CA GLY A 84 4.91 -11.49 14.40
C GLY A 84 3.61 -10.82 14.01
N LYS A 85 3.04 -10.07 14.95
CA LYS A 85 1.74 -9.49 14.75
C LYS A 85 1.85 -8.16 14.03
N VAL A 86 1.05 -7.98 12.99
CA VAL A 86 0.96 -6.69 12.31
C VAL A 86 0.09 -5.76 13.15
N LYS A 87 0.58 -4.57 13.42
CA LYS A 87 -0.12 -3.62 14.25
C LYS A 87 -0.87 -2.60 13.46
N ALA A 88 -0.35 -2.20 12.32
CA ALA A 88 -0.97 -1.18 11.49
C ALA A 88 -0.45 -1.24 10.07
N MET A 89 -1.26 -0.80 9.14
CA MET A 89 -0.85 -0.69 7.73
C MET A 89 -1.50 0.57 7.15
N ARG A 90 -0.74 1.33 6.38
CA ARG A 90 -1.19 2.60 5.82
C ARG A 90 -0.72 2.75 4.40
N VAL A 91 -1.46 3.53 3.64
CA VAL A 91 -1.06 3.94 2.30
C VAL A 91 -0.54 5.37 2.39
N LEU A 92 0.63 5.60 1.84
CA LEU A 92 1.27 6.90 1.86
C LEU A 92 1.62 7.34 0.44
N LEU A 93 1.71 8.64 0.24
CA LEU A 93 2.22 9.21 -1.00
C LEU A 93 3.55 9.89 -0.69
N GLY A 94 4.60 9.47 -1.36
CA GLY A 94 5.89 10.14 -1.24
C GLY A 94 5.97 11.25 -2.27
N VAL A 95 6.30 12.45 -1.83
CA VAL A 95 6.43 13.60 -2.70
C VAL A 95 7.82 14.18 -2.54
N SER A 96 8.39 14.68 -3.64
CA SER A 96 9.70 15.30 -3.58
C SER A 96 9.59 16.75 -3.21
N ASP A 97 8.50 17.39 -3.56
CA ASP A 97 8.31 18.82 -3.39
C ASP A 97 7.21 19.03 -2.36
N PRO A 98 7.50 19.68 -1.25
CA PRO A 98 6.47 19.92 -0.23
C PRO A 98 5.37 20.87 -0.70
N GLU A 99 5.60 21.58 -1.82
CA GLU A 99 4.62 22.53 -2.31
C GLU A 99 3.60 21.89 -3.27
N VAL A 100 3.74 20.63 -3.61
CA VAL A 100 2.81 20.02 -4.55
C VAL A 100 1.42 19.94 -3.92
N ILE A 101 0.42 20.27 -4.72
CA ILE A 101 -0.97 20.13 -4.32
C ILE A 101 -1.44 18.82 -4.89
N TRP A 102 -2.03 17.99 -4.07
CA TRP A 102 -2.45 16.66 -4.52
C TRP A 102 -3.74 16.25 -3.84
N SER A 103 -4.45 15.34 -4.51
CA SER A 103 -5.63 14.70 -3.93
C SER A 103 -5.76 13.31 -4.51
N VAL A 104 -6.46 12.46 -3.80
CA VAL A 104 -6.68 11.09 -4.23
C VAL A 104 -8.11 10.97 -4.71
N ASP A 105 -8.30 10.60 -5.97
CA ASP A 105 -9.65 10.43 -6.51
C ASP A 105 -10.17 9.04 -6.15
N GLU A 106 -9.32 8.05 -6.21
CA GLU A 106 -9.70 6.69 -5.83
C GLU A 106 -8.54 5.96 -5.22
N LEU A 107 -8.80 5.10 -4.31
CA LEU A 107 -7.80 4.21 -3.73
C LEU A 107 -8.36 2.81 -3.65
N TYR A 108 -7.60 1.86 -4.13
CA TYR A 108 -7.98 0.46 -4.11
C TYR A 108 -6.86 -0.34 -3.44
N VAL A 109 -7.20 -1.11 -2.45
CA VAL A 109 -6.26 -2.02 -1.80
C VAL A 109 -6.94 -3.36 -1.64
N GLN A 110 -6.34 -4.39 -2.19
CA GLN A 110 -6.89 -5.72 -2.07
C GLN A 110 -5.78 -6.70 -1.76
N ARG A 111 -5.99 -7.53 -0.78
CA ARG A 111 -5.05 -8.60 -0.51
C ARG A 111 -5.24 -9.65 -1.59
N ARG A 112 -4.17 -10.07 -2.22
CA ARG A 112 -4.22 -11.13 -3.20
C ARG A 112 -4.45 -12.44 -2.48
N GLY A 113 -5.10 -13.31 -3.17
CA GLY A 113 -5.52 -14.52 -2.59
C GLY A 113 -4.48 -15.27 -1.86
N THR A 114 -4.83 -15.80 -0.80
CA THR A 114 -3.97 -16.61 -0.09
C THR A 114 -4.11 -17.97 -0.64
N PRO A 115 -3.11 -18.65 -0.65
CA PRO A 115 -3.14 -19.95 -1.18
C PRO A 115 -4.05 -20.82 -0.50
N VAL A 116 -4.48 -20.49 0.55
CA VAL A 116 -5.27 -21.22 1.27
C VAL A 116 -6.40 -21.28 0.88
N ALA A 117 -6.66 -20.71 0.57
CA ALA A 117 -7.84 -20.67 0.38
C ALA A 117 -8.06 -21.42 -0.68
N ARG A 118 -7.86 -22.18 -0.81
CA ARG A 118 -8.14 -22.68 -1.72
C ARG A 118 -9.19 -23.17 -1.68
N GLU A 119 -9.73 -23.03 -0.99
CA GLU A 119 -10.64 -22.98 -0.82
C GLU A 119 -11.33 -22.29 -1.06
N ASN A 120 -11.44 -22.13 -0.99
CA ASN A 120 -12.05 -21.39 -1.13
C ASN A 120 -12.43 -21.00 -1.94
N LYS A 121 -12.39 -21.34 -2.26
CA LYS A 121 -12.55 -20.99 -2.90
C LYS A 121 -12.98 -20.33 -3.42
N LEU A 122 -13.26 -20.44 -3.06
CA LEU A 122 -13.61 -19.78 -3.36
C LEU A 122 -13.92 -18.99 -3.39
N ILE A 123 -13.66 -18.96 -3.15
CA ILE A 123 -13.84 -18.17 -3.01
C ILE A 123 -13.84 -17.29 -3.44
N SER A 124 -13.84 -17.13 -3.58
CA SER A 124 -13.80 -16.25 -3.87
C SER A 124 -13.75 -15.34 -4.07
N GLY A 125 -13.70 -14.90 -4.09
CA GLY A 125 -13.79 -14.03 -4.21
C GLY A 125 -13.22 -13.30 -4.33
N PHE A 126 -12.80 -13.22 -4.38
CA PHE A 126 -12.57 -12.35 -4.48
C PHE A 126 -12.77 -12.03 -4.98
#